data_f93d55348dc43f335115cf1f7ad686e2
#
_entry.id   f93d55348dc43f335115cf1f7ad686e2
#
_cell.length_a   1.000
_cell.length_b   1.000
_cell.length_c   1.000
_cell.angle_alpha   90.00
_cell.angle_beta   90.00
_cell.angle_gamma   90.00
#
_symmetry.space_group_name_H-M   'P 1'
#
loop_
_entity.id
_entity.type
_entity.pdbx_description
1 polymer ?
#
loop_
_entity_poly.entity_id
_entity_poly.type
_entity_poly.pdbx_seq_one_letter_code
_entity_poly.pdbx_strand_id
1 'polypeptide(L)'
;MNINKGWKRFMAVGCSHGMYADPKAIEGVLKFKERFQPHTTIHLGDFVDMTPFMSSARGKGGEVEPDIGGGLKFLDQLRPNVVLAGNHEVRLWREAESSDEVYSGYAIRLINDIQEHCRKRKAKFIEYNGIWQSFQLANYKFTHGTVYGENAPRDMAEMYGNIIFAHTHKVGRMTGRRDDSPTGISVGTLTRRGAMDYANTRRATFAWSQGMVFGYYTDDKLIPWVHEQPHDHDEWILPV
;
A
#
# COMPACT_ATOMS: atom_id res chain seq x y z
N MET A 1 -9.92 -9.45 25.10
CA MET A 1 -9.17 -10.65 24.64
C MET A 1 -7.80 -10.65 25.29
N ASN A 2 -7.50 -11.60 26.18
CA ASN A 2 -6.16 -11.75 26.75
C ASN A 2 -5.21 -12.24 25.67
N ILE A 3 -4.42 -11.33 25.13
CA ILE A 3 -3.33 -11.69 24.20
C ILE A 3 -2.28 -12.42 25.04
N ASN A 4 -1.89 -13.63 24.61
CA ASN A 4 -0.81 -14.36 25.25
C ASN A 4 0.43 -13.48 25.41
N LYS A 5 1.07 -13.54 26.59
CA LYS A 5 2.23 -12.72 26.94
C LYS A 5 3.30 -12.78 25.82
N GLY A 6 3.62 -11.61 25.22
CA GLY A 6 4.62 -11.49 24.13
C GLY A 6 4.07 -11.26 22.73
N TRP A 7 2.78 -11.43 22.48
CA TRP A 7 2.19 -11.14 21.18
C TRP A 7 1.86 -9.66 21.01
N LYS A 8 2.25 -9.09 19.88
CA LYS A 8 1.95 -7.74 19.44
C LYS A 8 0.98 -7.78 18.26
N ARG A 9 0.27 -6.70 18.00
CA ARG A 9 -0.68 -6.57 16.89
C ARG A 9 -0.07 -5.77 15.76
N PHE A 10 -0.34 -6.15 14.50
CA PHE A 10 0.03 -5.36 13.33
C PHE A 10 -1.16 -5.18 12.40
N MET A 11 -1.10 -4.16 11.56
CA MET A 11 -1.94 -4.01 10.38
C MET A 11 -1.15 -3.44 9.20
N ALA A 12 -1.58 -3.79 7.99
CA ALA A 12 -1.00 -3.33 6.74
C ALA A 12 -2.09 -2.98 5.73
N VAL A 13 -1.92 -1.84 5.05
CA VAL A 13 -2.76 -1.34 3.97
C VAL A 13 -1.88 -0.78 2.86
N GLY A 14 -2.42 -0.57 1.67
CA GLY A 14 -1.70 0.05 0.57
C GLY A 14 -2.63 0.55 -0.53
N CYS A 15 -2.07 1.15 -1.57
CA CYS A 15 -2.79 1.58 -2.76
C CYS A 15 -4.00 2.47 -2.45
N SER A 16 -3.78 3.55 -1.68
CA SER A 16 -4.83 4.55 -1.40
C SER A 16 -4.93 5.62 -2.48
N HIS A 17 -3.83 5.88 -3.22
CA HIS A 17 -3.78 6.77 -4.39
C HIS A 17 -4.38 8.16 -4.17
N GLY A 18 -4.02 8.81 -3.06
CA GLY A 18 -4.28 10.22 -2.80
C GLY A 18 -5.73 10.65 -3.03
N MET A 19 -5.95 11.47 -4.05
CA MET A 19 -7.27 12.00 -4.39
C MET A 19 -8.27 10.93 -4.86
N TYR A 20 -7.80 9.75 -5.27
CA TYR A 20 -8.64 8.64 -5.71
C TYR A 20 -9.05 7.70 -4.57
N ALA A 21 -8.60 7.97 -3.34
CA ALA A 21 -8.99 7.19 -2.17
C ALA A 21 -10.51 7.15 -2.00
N ASP A 22 -11.02 6.00 -1.57
CA ASP A 22 -12.41 5.86 -1.19
C ASP A 22 -12.59 6.35 0.26
N PRO A 23 -13.36 7.42 0.52
CA PRO A 23 -13.57 7.91 1.86
C PRO A 23 -14.15 6.85 2.82
N LYS A 24 -15.00 5.95 2.32
CA LYS A 24 -15.59 4.86 3.13
C LYS A 24 -14.53 3.82 3.51
N ALA A 25 -13.66 3.45 2.57
CA ALA A 25 -12.55 2.55 2.85
C ALA A 25 -11.57 3.15 3.85
N ILE A 26 -11.22 4.43 3.69
CA ILE A 26 -10.36 5.15 4.63
C ILE A 26 -11.00 5.17 6.02
N GLU A 27 -12.28 5.54 6.12
CA GLU A 27 -13.02 5.55 7.40
C GLU A 27 -13.05 4.16 8.05
N GLY A 28 -13.34 3.12 7.26
CA GLY A 28 -13.35 1.73 7.73
C GLY A 28 -12.00 1.29 8.30
N VAL A 29 -10.91 1.56 7.58
CA VAL A 29 -9.53 1.29 8.04
C VAL A 29 -9.19 2.02 9.32
N LEU A 30 -9.57 3.31 9.43
CA LEU A 30 -9.28 4.11 10.62
C LEU A 30 -10.10 3.63 11.84
N LYS A 31 -11.39 3.32 11.67
CA LYS A 31 -12.23 2.72 12.71
C LYS A 31 -11.69 1.36 13.16
N PHE A 32 -11.25 0.52 12.21
CA PHE A 32 -10.62 -0.74 12.54
C PHE A 32 -9.34 -0.52 13.36
N LYS A 33 -8.46 0.37 12.92
CA LYS A 33 -7.23 0.71 13.64
C LYS A 33 -7.51 1.16 15.08
N GLU A 34 -8.51 2.01 15.27
CA GLU A 34 -8.93 2.49 16.59
C GLU A 34 -9.37 1.34 17.50
N ARG A 35 -10.16 0.38 17.00
CA ARG A 35 -10.63 -0.78 17.78
C ARG A 35 -9.53 -1.81 18.00
N PHE A 36 -8.78 -2.13 16.96
CA PHE A 36 -7.76 -3.17 16.99
C PHE A 36 -6.49 -2.76 17.71
N GLN A 37 -6.16 -1.45 17.75
CA GLN A 37 -4.99 -0.88 18.43
C GLN A 37 -3.67 -1.59 18.04
N PRO A 38 -3.25 -1.57 16.77
CA PRO A 38 -2.03 -2.24 16.33
C PRO A 38 -0.79 -1.56 16.94
N HIS A 39 0.20 -2.36 17.32
CA HIS A 39 1.52 -1.90 17.74
C HIS A 39 2.37 -1.48 16.54
N THR A 40 2.13 -2.12 15.39
CA THR A 40 2.81 -1.81 14.13
C THR A 40 1.78 -1.61 13.02
N THR A 41 1.79 -0.43 12.42
CA THR A 41 0.98 -0.07 11.26
C THR A 41 1.89 0.18 10.08
N ILE A 42 1.60 -0.44 8.93
CA ILE A 42 2.43 -0.40 7.73
C ILE A 42 1.58 0.10 6.55
N HIS A 43 2.07 1.12 5.84
CA HIS A 43 1.54 1.49 4.53
C HIS A 43 2.46 0.93 3.44
N LEU A 44 1.91 0.13 2.54
CA LEU A 44 2.65 -0.65 1.55
C LEU A 44 2.89 0.08 0.22
N GLY A 45 2.77 1.40 0.19
CA GLY A 45 3.02 2.21 -1.00
C GLY A 45 1.78 2.54 -1.81
N ASP A 46 1.99 3.35 -2.85
CA ASP A 46 0.95 3.96 -3.65
C ASP A 46 -0.05 4.75 -2.76
N PHE A 47 0.48 5.57 -1.84
CA PHE A 47 -0.35 6.50 -1.05
C PHE A 47 -0.72 7.75 -1.84
N VAL A 48 -0.02 8.04 -2.95
CA VAL A 48 -0.34 9.03 -3.98
C VAL A 48 -0.41 8.36 -5.35
N ASP A 49 -1.06 8.98 -6.32
CA ASP A 49 -1.17 8.43 -7.69
C ASP A 49 -0.13 9.00 -8.65
N MET A 50 0.15 10.29 -8.55
CA MET A 50 1.12 11.00 -9.39
C MET A 50 0.92 10.80 -10.90
N THR A 51 -0.34 10.75 -11.36
CA THR A 51 -0.69 10.64 -12.79
C THR A 51 -0.01 11.70 -13.66
N PRO A 52 0.10 12.98 -13.27
CA PRO A 52 0.78 14.01 -14.10
C PRO A 52 2.24 13.70 -14.41
N PHE A 53 2.90 12.86 -13.60
CA PHE A 53 4.28 12.41 -13.81
C PHE A 53 4.35 11.08 -14.61
N MET A 54 3.22 10.56 -15.07
CA MET A 54 3.20 9.43 -16.00
C MET A 54 3.54 9.93 -17.41
N SER A 55 4.55 9.34 -18.06
CA SER A 55 4.96 9.74 -19.42
C SER A 55 3.81 9.67 -20.45
N SER A 56 2.93 8.66 -20.32
CA SER A 56 1.76 8.48 -21.20
C SER A 56 0.57 9.40 -20.88
N ALA A 57 0.55 10.02 -19.71
CA ALA A 57 -0.53 10.89 -19.23
C ALA A 57 -0.13 12.35 -19.12
N ARG A 58 1.12 12.70 -19.45
CA ARG A 58 1.63 14.07 -19.41
C ARG A 58 0.72 15.02 -20.21
N GLY A 59 0.17 16.03 -19.55
CA GLY A 59 -0.80 16.97 -20.15
C GLY A 59 -2.23 16.45 -20.31
N LYS A 60 -2.56 15.26 -19.78
CA LYS A 60 -3.91 14.66 -19.92
C LYS A 60 -4.75 14.73 -18.64
N GLY A 61 -4.44 15.65 -17.74
CA GLY A 61 -5.18 15.80 -16.48
C GLY A 61 -4.46 15.18 -15.29
N GLY A 62 -5.14 15.20 -14.16
CA GLY A 62 -4.59 14.90 -12.86
C GLY A 62 -4.09 16.16 -12.16
N GLU A 63 -4.27 16.22 -10.86
CA GLU A 63 -3.91 17.34 -10.03
C GLU A 63 -2.88 16.92 -8.99
N VAL A 64 -1.68 17.47 -9.05
CA VAL A 64 -0.58 17.05 -8.16
C VAL A 64 -0.86 17.45 -6.71
N GLU A 65 -1.26 18.70 -6.47
CA GLU A 65 -1.44 19.19 -5.09
C GLU A 65 -2.61 18.52 -4.35
N PRO A 66 -3.81 18.31 -4.93
CA PRO A 66 -4.86 17.51 -4.31
C PRO A 66 -4.48 16.06 -4.07
N ASP A 67 -3.72 15.47 -4.98
CA ASP A 67 -3.29 14.07 -4.87
C ASP A 67 -2.29 13.89 -3.72
N ILE A 68 -1.22 14.69 -3.68
CA ILE A 68 -0.25 14.64 -2.60
C ILE A 68 -0.88 15.02 -1.25
N GLY A 69 -1.73 16.05 -1.24
CA GLY A 69 -2.47 16.47 -0.06
C GLY A 69 -3.37 15.36 0.50
N GLY A 70 -4.06 14.64 -0.39
CA GLY A 70 -4.89 13.48 -0.03
C GLY A 70 -4.07 12.34 0.57
N GLY A 71 -2.96 12.00 -0.06
CA GLY A 71 -2.04 10.95 0.42
C GLY A 71 -1.43 11.27 1.77
N LEU A 72 -0.87 12.47 1.92
CA LEU A 72 -0.26 12.91 3.18
C LEU A 72 -1.30 13.03 4.32
N LYS A 73 -2.51 13.51 4.01
CA LYS A 73 -3.62 13.54 4.97
C LYS A 73 -3.97 12.15 5.47
N PHE A 74 -4.03 11.17 4.58
CA PHE A 74 -4.29 9.79 4.99
C PHE A 74 -3.16 9.24 5.86
N LEU A 75 -1.90 9.48 5.52
CA LEU A 75 -0.76 9.10 6.38
C LEU A 75 -0.83 9.76 7.75
N ASP A 76 -1.31 11.01 7.86
CA ASP A 76 -1.53 11.68 9.14
C ASP A 76 -2.59 11.01 10.01
N GLN A 77 -3.67 10.58 9.40
CA GLN A 77 -4.75 9.88 10.09
C GLN A 77 -4.34 8.45 10.46
N LEU A 78 -3.71 7.75 9.52
CA LEU A 78 -3.26 6.37 9.73
C LEU A 78 -2.09 6.28 10.70
N ARG A 79 -1.19 7.27 10.77
CA ARG A 79 0.02 7.28 11.60
C ARG A 79 0.80 5.95 11.50
N PRO A 80 1.28 5.58 10.32
CA PRO A 80 2.01 4.33 10.16
C PRO A 80 3.39 4.41 10.81
N ASN A 81 3.90 3.26 11.29
CA ASN A 81 5.27 3.12 11.75
C ASN A 81 6.25 2.98 10.57
N VAL A 82 5.75 2.40 9.47
CA VAL A 82 6.52 2.15 8.25
C VAL A 82 5.68 2.57 7.05
N VAL A 83 6.31 3.31 6.14
CA VAL A 83 5.75 3.68 4.84
C VAL A 83 6.72 3.17 3.78
N LEU A 84 6.27 2.27 2.94
CA LEU A 84 6.99 1.91 1.73
C LEU A 84 6.53 2.81 0.59
N ALA A 85 7.43 3.23 -0.28
CA ALA A 85 7.03 3.84 -1.54
C ALA A 85 6.58 2.76 -2.52
N GLY A 86 5.62 3.06 -3.39
CA GLY A 86 5.19 2.19 -4.46
C GLY A 86 5.69 2.64 -5.83
N ASN A 87 5.21 1.99 -6.86
CA ASN A 87 5.59 2.35 -8.23
C ASN A 87 4.98 3.69 -8.69
N HIS A 88 4.00 4.23 -7.99
CA HIS A 88 3.45 5.56 -8.24
C HIS A 88 4.33 6.65 -7.63
N GLU A 89 4.78 6.49 -6.40
CA GLU A 89 5.73 7.43 -5.82
C GLU A 89 7.04 7.47 -6.62
N VAL A 90 7.54 6.35 -7.16
CA VAL A 90 8.79 6.32 -7.93
C VAL A 90 8.76 7.18 -9.20
N ARG A 91 7.57 7.57 -9.66
CA ARG A 91 7.44 8.53 -10.78
C ARG A 91 8.14 9.86 -10.46
N LEU A 92 8.09 10.29 -9.19
CA LEU A 92 8.79 11.50 -8.74
C LEU A 92 10.31 11.33 -8.82
N TRP A 93 10.86 10.20 -8.38
CA TRP A 93 12.31 9.92 -8.46
C TRP A 93 12.80 9.90 -9.90
N ARG A 94 12.01 9.31 -10.81
CA ARG A 94 12.34 9.31 -12.24
C ARG A 94 12.28 10.70 -12.85
N GLU A 95 11.30 11.52 -12.47
CA GLU A 95 11.19 12.88 -12.98
C GLU A 95 12.26 13.79 -12.37
N ALA A 96 12.74 13.51 -11.17
CA ALA A 96 13.87 14.22 -10.56
C ALA A 96 15.18 14.08 -11.37
N GLU A 97 15.31 13.03 -12.18
CA GLU A 97 16.42 12.80 -13.11
C GLU A 97 16.18 13.39 -14.51
N SER A 98 15.04 14.06 -14.74
CA SER A 98 14.70 14.69 -16.01
C SER A 98 15.65 15.84 -16.34
N SER A 99 15.92 16.02 -17.64
CA SER A 99 16.64 17.18 -18.15
C SER A 99 15.81 18.48 -18.14
N ASP A 100 14.51 18.39 -17.91
CA ASP A 100 13.64 19.54 -17.72
C ASP A 100 13.77 20.04 -16.27
N GLU A 101 14.49 21.15 -16.06
CA GLU A 101 14.79 21.70 -14.75
C GLU A 101 13.54 22.09 -13.93
N VAL A 102 12.44 22.46 -14.59
CA VAL A 102 11.21 22.84 -13.91
C VAL A 102 10.53 21.61 -13.33
N TYR A 103 10.36 20.55 -14.13
CA TYR A 103 9.78 19.30 -13.67
C TYR A 103 10.67 18.59 -12.67
N SER A 104 11.98 18.53 -12.91
CA SER A 104 12.94 17.96 -11.99
C SER A 104 12.93 18.68 -10.64
N GLY A 105 13.01 20.02 -10.64
CA GLY A 105 12.97 20.81 -9.41
C GLY A 105 11.67 20.62 -8.63
N TYR A 106 10.54 20.54 -9.33
CA TYR A 106 9.24 20.27 -8.69
C TYR A 106 9.17 18.86 -8.08
N ALA A 107 9.62 17.85 -8.81
CA ALA A 107 9.68 16.48 -8.31
C ALA A 107 10.58 16.36 -7.07
N ILE A 108 11.77 16.98 -7.08
CA ILE A 108 12.68 17.01 -5.92
C ILE A 108 11.99 17.66 -4.70
N ARG A 109 11.26 18.76 -4.89
CA ARG A 109 10.50 19.38 -3.80
C ARG A 109 9.50 18.39 -3.20
N LEU A 110 8.70 17.72 -4.02
CA LEU A 110 7.69 16.77 -3.56
C LEU A 110 8.30 15.57 -2.84
N ILE A 111 9.45 15.06 -3.33
CA ILE A 111 10.21 13.99 -2.66
C ILE A 111 10.62 14.44 -1.25
N ASN A 112 11.19 15.64 -1.14
CA ASN A 112 11.62 16.20 0.14
C ASN A 112 10.42 16.38 1.10
N ASP A 113 9.28 16.86 0.59
CA ASP A 113 8.07 17.05 1.37
C ASP A 113 7.55 15.71 1.92
N ILE A 114 7.54 14.64 1.12
CA ILE A 114 7.17 13.29 1.55
C ILE A 114 8.12 12.74 2.62
N GLN A 115 9.42 12.82 2.37
CA GLN A 115 10.44 12.30 3.30
C GLN A 115 10.40 13.06 4.63
N GLU A 116 10.30 14.38 4.57
CA GLU A 116 10.21 15.23 5.76
C GLU A 116 8.91 14.96 6.54
N HIS A 117 7.79 14.75 5.83
CA HIS A 117 6.51 14.38 6.44
C HIS A 117 6.64 13.07 7.24
N CYS A 118 7.22 12.04 6.65
CA CYS A 118 7.48 10.77 7.33
C CYS A 118 8.44 10.95 8.52
N ARG A 119 9.51 11.70 8.34
CA ARG A 119 10.50 11.98 9.39
C ARG A 119 9.88 12.69 10.61
N LYS A 120 9.07 13.73 10.38
CA LYS A 120 8.38 14.48 11.46
C LYS A 120 7.45 13.57 12.27
N ARG A 121 6.87 12.56 11.65
CA ARG A 121 5.96 11.60 12.29
C ARG A 121 6.65 10.35 12.81
N LYS A 122 7.99 10.31 12.73
CA LYS A 122 8.81 9.15 13.14
C LYS A 122 8.42 7.85 12.42
N ALA A 123 7.87 7.97 11.21
CA ALA A 123 7.62 6.85 10.32
C ALA A 123 8.91 6.49 9.55
N LYS A 124 9.26 5.21 9.52
CA LYS A 124 10.36 4.73 8.67
C LYS A 124 9.90 4.74 7.21
N PHE A 125 10.46 5.63 6.40
CA PHE A 125 10.22 5.64 4.95
C PHE A 125 11.20 4.71 4.24
N ILE A 126 10.69 3.87 3.32
CA ILE A 126 11.48 2.92 2.53
C ILE A 126 11.19 3.19 1.06
N GLU A 127 12.18 3.67 0.34
CA GLU A 127 12.09 3.99 -1.09
C GLU A 127 11.78 2.75 -1.93
N TYR A 128 11.16 2.97 -3.09
CA TYR A 128 10.87 1.88 -4.02
C TYR A 128 12.14 1.46 -4.76
N ASN A 129 12.53 0.22 -4.58
CA ASN A 129 13.68 -0.38 -5.25
C ASN A 129 13.30 -1.72 -5.92
N GLY A 130 12.14 -1.74 -6.57
CA GLY A 130 11.65 -2.92 -7.28
C GLY A 130 11.68 -4.17 -6.39
N ILE A 131 12.29 -5.22 -6.91
CA ILE A 131 12.38 -6.52 -6.21
C ILE A 131 13.22 -6.50 -4.92
N TRP A 132 14.02 -5.48 -4.70
CA TRP A 132 14.90 -5.36 -3.52
C TRP A 132 14.24 -4.63 -2.35
N GLN A 133 13.09 -3.98 -2.58
CA GLN A 133 12.36 -3.31 -1.51
C GLN A 133 11.75 -4.34 -0.55
N SER A 134 12.08 -4.26 0.72
CA SER A 134 11.35 -5.02 1.74
C SER A 134 11.51 -4.43 3.14
N PHE A 135 10.48 -4.66 3.95
CA PHE A 135 10.50 -4.49 5.40
C PHE A 135 10.22 -5.84 6.04
N GLN A 136 11.05 -6.25 7.00
CA GLN A 136 10.90 -7.52 7.70
C GLN A 136 10.17 -7.30 9.04
N LEU A 137 9.12 -8.10 9.29
CA LEU A 137 8.47 -8.22 10.58
C LEU A 137 8.27 -9.70 10.90
N ALA A 138 8.93 -10.20 11.94
CA ALA A 138 8.98 -11.62 12.24
C ALA A 138 9.39 -12.45 11.00
N ASN A 139 8.65 -13.51 10.68
CA ASN A 139 8.90 -14.38 9.53
C ASN A 139 8.21 -13.95 8.22
N TYR A 140 7.72 -12.69 8.15
CA TYR A 140 7.13 -12.13 6.93
C TYR A 140 7.90 -10.92 6.43
N LYS A 141 8.02 -10.82 5.12
CA LYS A 141 8.44 -9.61 4.42
C LYS A 141 7.22 -8.78 4.03
N PHE A 142 7.41 -7.47 3.95
CA PHE A 142 6.42 -6.51 3.47
C PHE A 142 7.06 -5.71 2.35
N THR A 143 6.38 -5.56 1.22
CA THR A 143 6.83 -4.77 0.08
C THR A 143 5.63 -4.14 -0.62
N HIS A 144 5.89 -3.17 -1.49
CA HIS A 144 4.81 -2.71 -2.37
C HIS A 144 4.39 -3.81 -3.35
N GLY A 145 5.34 -4.49 -3.93
CA GLY A 145 5.10 -5.51 -4.95
C GLY A 145 5.57 -5.08 -6.34
N THR A 146 5.79 -6.08 -7.20
CA THR A 146 6.28 -5.88 -8.57
C THR A 146 5.56 -6.77 -9.58
N VAL A 147 4.76 -7.71 -9.11
CA VAL A 147 4.05 -8.71 -9.92
C VAL A 147 2.56 -8.45 -9.86
N TYR A 148 1.90 -8.55 -11.00
CA TYR A 148 0.44 -8.44 -11.12
C TYR A 148 -0.09 -9.64 -11.93
N GLY A 149 -1.38 -9.89 -11.83
CA GLY A 149 -2.03 -11.04 -12.44
C GLY A 149 -2.73 -11.91 -11.38
N GLU A 150 -3.33 -13.00 -11.83
CA GLU A 150 -4.13 -13.87 -10.98
C GLU A 150 -3.28 -14.62 -9.94
N ASN A 151 -2.06 -14.99 -10.34
CA ASN A 151 -1.13 -15.76 -9.50
C ASN A 151 -0.14 -14.89 -8.71
N ALA A 152 -0.28 -13.56 -8.76
CA ALA A 152 0.67 -12.66 -8.10
C ALA A 152 1.00 -13.04 -6.64
N PRO A 153 0.04 -13.43 -5.78
CA PRO A 153 0.40 -13.85 -4.42
C PRO A 153 1.30 -15.09 -4.38
N ARG A 154 1.10 -16.05 -5.29
CA ARG A 154 1.96 -17.24 -5.41
C ARG A 154 3.35 -16.85 -5.90
N ASP A 155 3.42 -16.09 -6.97
CA ASP A 155 4.69 -15.70 -7.60
C ASP A 155 5.55 -14.89 -6.64
N MET A 156 4.92 -13.96 -5.90
CA MET A 156 5.58 -13.20 -4.85
C MET A 156 6.08 -14.10 -3.71
N ALA A 157 5.31 -15.11 -3.31
CA ALA A 157 5.74 -16.07 -2.28
C ALA A 157 6.93 -16.91 -2.76
N GLU A 158 6.93 -17.34 -4.00
CA GLU A 158 8.04 -18.10 -4.58
C GLU A 158 9.34 -17.28 -4.65
N MET A 159 9.23 -15.95 -4.88
CA MET A 159 10.39 -15.04 -4.92
C MET A 159 10.94 -14.68 -3.55
N TYR A 160 10.07 -14.44 -2.56
CA TYR A 160 10.47 -13.77 -1.31
C TYR A 160 10.32 -14.63 -0.05
N GLY A 161 9.66 -15.76 -0.12
CA GLY A 161 9.18 -16.48 1.06
C GLY A 161 7.84 -15.94 1.53
N ASN A 162 7.56 -15.98 2.83
CA ASN A 162 6.34 -15.38 3.37
C ASN A 162 6.32 -13.87 3.13
N ILE A 163 5.27 -13.38 2.46
CA ILE A 163 5.21 -11.98 2.01
C ILE A 163 3.80 -11.40 2.07
N ILE A 164 3.72 -10.13 2.46
CA ILE A 164 2.52 -9.30 2.40
C ILE A 164 2.84 -8.11 1.49
N PHE A 165 1.99 -7.86 0.48
CA PHE A 165 2.25 -6.83 -0.53
C PHE A 165 0.96 -6.19 -1.04
N ALA A 166 1.08 -5.06 -1.74
CA ALA A 166 -0.01 -4.29 -2.35
C ALA A 166 0.00 -4.43 -3.89
N HIS A 167 0.01 -3.35 -4.65
CA HIS A 167 0.21 -3.24 -6.10
C HIS A 167 -0.88 -3.86 -6.99
N THR A 168 -1.39 -5.05 -6.68
CA THR A 168 -2.37 -5.75 -7.52
C THR A 168 -3.77 -5.17 -7.46
N HIS A 169 -4.07 -4.37 -6.44
CA HIS A 169 -5.41 -3.88 -6.10
C HIS A 169 -6.45 -4.99 -5.85
N LYS A 170 -6.00 -6.22 -5.66
CA LYS A 170 -6.85 -7.39 -5.36
C LYS A 170 -6.47 -7.93 -4.01
N VAL A 171 -7.46 -8.28 -3.21
CA VAL A 171 -7.22 -9.12 -2.04
C VAL A 171 -6.97 -10.55 -2.49
N GLY A 172 -5.96 -11.18 -1.95
CA GLY A 172 -5.64 -12.56 -2.31
C GLY A 172 -4.64 -13.21 -1.38
N ARG A 173 -4.75 -14.53 -1.24
CA ARG A 173 -3.81 -15.34 -0.49
C ARG A 173 -3.54 -16.63 -1.23
N MET A 174 -2.27 -16.93 -1.47
CA MET A 174 -1.84 -18.17 -2.13
C MET A 174 -0.57 -18.71 -1.47
N THR A 175 -0.40 -20.03 -1.56
CA THR A 175 0.83 -20.71 -1.16
C THR A 175 1.74 -20.88 -2.37
N GLY A 176 3.02 -20.57 -2.22
CA GLY A 176 4.06 -20.83 -3.22
C GLY A 176 4.34 -22.33 -3.35
N ARG A 177 4.80 -22.76 -4.53
CA ARG A 177 5.13 -24.15 -4.86
C ARG A 177 6.60 -24.48 -4.55
N ARG A 178 7.00 -24.16 -3.32
CA ARG A 178 8.31 -24.48 -2.77
C ARG A 178 8.14 -25.48 -1.64
N ASP A 179 9.22 -26.16 -1.27
CA ASP A 179 9.25 -27.16 -0.18
C ASP A 179 8.88 -26.55 1.19
N ASP A 180 9.24 -25.28 1.42
CA ASP A 180 8.89 -24.52 2.62
C ASP A 180 7.46 -23.94 2.60
N SER A 181 6.70 -24.15 1.51
CA SER A 181 5.30 -23.72 1.34
C SER A 181 5.02 -22.27 1.77
N PRO A 182 5.77 -21.28 1.28
CA PRO A 182 5.62 -19.90 1.71
C PRO A 182 4.27 -19.32 1.32
N THR A 183 3.78 -18.37 2.10
CA THR A 183 2.49 -17.70 1.86
C THR A 183 2.69 -16.30 1.32
N GLY A 184 2.05 -15.99 0.18
CA GLY A 184 1.91 -14.64 -0.35
C GLY A 184 0.51 -14.09 -0.12
N ILE A 185 0.43 -12.84 0.32
CA ILE A 185 -0.82 -12.15 0.62
C ILE A 185 -0.81 -10.76 -0.03
N SER A 186 -1.79 -10.49 -0.89
CA SER A 186 -2.07 -9.16 -1.42
C SER A 186 -3.17 -8.48 -0.62
N VAL A 187 -2.95 -7.22 -0.23
CA VAL A 187 -3.84 -6.49 0.69
C VAL A 187 -5.06 -5.83 0.00
N GLY A 188 -5.09 -5.81 -1.35
CA GLY A 188 -6.12 -5.07 -2.08
C GLY A 188 -5.77 -3.59 -2.27
N THR A 189 -6.78 -2.75 -2.35
CA THR A 189 -6.68 -1.30 -2.54
C THR A 189 -7.58 -0.54 -1.57
N LEU A 190 -7.38 0.77 -1.44
CA LEU A 190 -8.29 1.68 -0.74
C LEU A 190 -8.86 2.75 -1.69
N THR A 191 -8.75 2.53 -3.01
CA THR A 191 -9.28 3.45 -4.02
C THR A 191 -10.74 3.21 -4.31
N ARG A 192 -11.40 4.25 -4.83
CA ARG A 192 -12.72 4.12 -5.43
C ARG A 192 -12.61 3.38 -6.76
N ARG A 193 -13.43 2.37 -6.94
CA ARG A 193 -13.52 1.68 -8.23
C ARG A 193 -13.94 2.68 -9.31
N GLY A 194 -13.25 2.64 -10.46
CA GLY A 194 -13.54 3.53 -11.56
C GLY A 194 -12.99 4.96 -11.43
N ALA A 195 -12.31 5.32 -10.33
CA ALA A 195 -11.78 6.67 -10.16
C ALA A 195 -10.55 6.96 -11.02
N MET A 196 -9.83 5.93 -11.47
CA MET A 196 -8.61 6.07 -12.27
C MET A 196 -8.90 5.81 -13.75
N ASP A 197 -9.06 6.85 -14.57
CA ASP A 197 -9.43 6.73 -15.98
C ASP A 197 -8.48 5.84 -16.79
N TYR A 198 -7.18 5.91 -16.50
CA TYR A 198 -6.19 5.06 -17.18
C TYR A 198 -6.33 3.56 -16.87
N ALA A 199 -7.00 3.21 -15.79
CA ALA A 199 -7.23 1.83 -15.38
C ALA A 199 -8.61 1.29 -15.80
N ASN A 200 -9.60 2.17 -16.02
CA ASN A 200 -11.00 1.81 -16.29
C ASN A 200 -11.21 0.98 -17.56
N THR A 201 -10.30 1.06 -18.52
CA THR A 201 -10.36 0.30 -19.77
C THR A 201 -9.82 -1.13 -19.64
N ARG A 202 -9.28 -1.49 -18.48
CA ARG A 202 -8.63 -2.79 -18.27
C ARG A 202 -9.59 -3.76 -17.60
N ARG A 203 -9.82 -4.92 -18.20
CA ARG A 203 -10.63 -6.01 -17.61
C ARG A 203 -10.17 -6.40 -16.21
N ALA A 204 -8.86 -6.28 -15.93
CA ALA A 204 -8.29 -6.59 -14.61
C ALA A 204 -8.87 -5.75 -13.48
N THR A 205 -9.37 -4.53 -13.76
CA THR A 205 -9.98 -3.66 -12.73
C THR A 205 -11.29 -4.20 -12.17
N PHE A 206 -11.98 -5.08 -12.90
CA PHE A 206 -13.19 -5.73 -12.38
C PHE A 206 -12.92 -6.61 -11.17
N ALA A 207 -11.71 -7.10 -11.03
CA ALA A 207 -11.29 -7.94 -9.90
C ALA A 207 -10.65 -7.15 -8.75
N TRP A 208 -10.64 -5.80 -8.81
CA TRP A 208 -10.16 -4.99 -7.69
C TRP A 208 -11.08 -5.13 -6.49
N SER A 209 -10.50 -5.29 -5.32
CA SER A 209 -11.22 -5.33 -4.06
C SER A 209 -10.51 -4.50 -3.00
N GLN A 210 -11.32 -3.89 -2.12
CA GLN A 210 -10.81 -3.15 -0.99
C GLN A 210 -10.44 -4.11 0.13
N GLY A 211 -9.38 -3.81 0.87
CA GLY A 211 -8.99 -4.69 1.95
C GLY A 211 -7.82 -4.21 2.79
N MET A 212 -7.50 -5.03 3.76
CA MET A 212 -6.36 -4.87 4.64
C MET A 212 -5.89 -6.22 5.16
N VAL A 213 -4.65 -6.27 5.63
CA VAL A 213 -4.11 -7.40 6.38
C VAL A 213 -3.82 -6.96 7.80
N PHE A 214 -4.17 -7.78 8.76
CA PHE A 214 -3.92 -7.52 10.18
C PHE A 214 -3.61 -8.83 10.90
N GLY A 215 -3.17 -8.75 12.14
CA GLY A 215 -2.90 -9.98 12.89
C GLY A 215 -1.99 -9.77 14.07
N TYR A 216 -1.36 -10.85 14.48
CA TYR A 216 -0.49 -10.87 15.63
C TYR A 216 0.91 -11.32 15.24
N TYR A 217 1.91 -10.84 15.98
CA TYR A 217 3.29 -11.25 15.78
C TYR A 217 4.07 -11.28 17.09
N THR A 218 5.09 -12.12 17.11
CA THR A 218 6.20 -12.14 18.07
C THR A 218 7.49 -11.76 17.32
N ASP A 219 8.63 -11.89 17.94
CA ASP A 219 9.89 -11.64 17.24
C ASP A 219 10.16 -12.65 16.11
N ASP A 220 9.61 -13.89 16.22
CA ASP A 220 9.88 -14.98 15.29
C ASP A 220 8.68 -15.34 14.38
N LYS A 221 7.45 -15.09 14.83
CA LYS A 221 6.23 -15.57 14.16
C LYS A 221 5.24 -14.45 13.91
N LEU A 222 4.60 -14.49 12.74
CA LEU A 222 3.49 -13.62 12.39
C LEU A 222 2.32 -14.47 11.91
N ILE A 223 1.12 -14.16 12.41
CA ILE A 223 -0.14 -14.82 12.05
C ILE A 223 -1.03 -13.77 11.38
N PRO A 224 -1.17 -13.78 10.03
CA PRO A 224 -1.95 -12.81 9.30
C PRO A 224 -3.41 -13.26 9.10
N TRP A 225 -4.33 -12.31 9.21
CA TRP A 225 -5.70 -12.41 8.70
C TRP A 225 -5.89 -11.39 7.59
N VAL A 226 -6.72 -11.75 6.63
CA VAL A 226 -7.06 -10.92 5.48
C VAL A 226 -8.50 -10.48 5.63
N HIS A 227 -8.74 -9.20 5.51
CA HIS A 227 -10.07 -8.63 5.36
C HIS A 227 -10.26 -8.17 3.93
N GLU A 228 -11.34 -8.58 3.30
CA GLU A 228 -11.77 -8.13 1.99
C GLU A 228 -13.16 -7.53 2.09
N GLN A 229 -13.31 -6.31 1.58
CA GLN A 229 -14.56 -5.59 1.49
C GLN A 229 -14.95 -5.46 0.02
N PRO A 230 -16.07 -6.02 -0.42
CA PRO A 230 -16.59 -5.80 -1.77
C PRO A 230 -16.85 -4.30 -2.04
N HIS A 231 -16.61 -3.85 -3.26
CA HIS A 231 -16.75 -2.44 -3.64
C HIS A 231 -18.18 -1.89 -3.57
N ASP A 232 -19.16 -2.75 -3.62
CA ASP A 232 -20.58 -2.37 -3.78
C ASP A 232 -21.28 -2.10 -2.42
N HIS A 233 -20.58 -2.33 -1.31
CA HIS A 233 -21.13 -2.10 0.02
C HIS A 233 -21.00 -0.64 0.45
N ASP A 234 -22.08 -0.10 1.00
CA ASP A 234 -22.10 1.27 1.51
C ASP A 234 -21.28 1.45 2.79
N GLU A 235 -21.18 0.41 3.59
CA GLU A 235 -20.41 0.43 4.83
C GLU A 235 -19.37 -0.67 4.87
N TRP A 236 -18.21 -0.37 5.44
CA TRP A 236 -17.21 -1.38 5.74
C TRP A 236 -17.67 -2.24 6.93
N ILE A 237 -17.81 -3.53 6.69
CA ILE A 237 -18.08 -4.52 7.74
C ILE A 237 -16.73 -4.86 8.38
N LEU A 238 -16.52 -4.38 9.60
CA LEU A 238 -15.26 -4.58 10.30
C LEU A 238 -15.16 -5.98 10.92
N PRO A 239 -13.99 -6.63 10.86
CA PRO A 239 -13.80 -7.98 11.39
C PRO A 239 -13.73 -8.04 12.93
N VAL A 240 -13.75 -6.90 13.62
CA VAL A 240 -13.71 -6.77 15.09
C VAL A 240 -14.58 -5.62 15.57
#